data_4aa8632b6d8775590992d48ce0c83865
#
_entry.id   4aa8632b6d8775590992d48ce0c83865
#
_cell.length_a   1.000
_cell.length_b   1.000
_cell.length_c   1.000
_cell.angle_alpha   90.00
_cell.angle_beta   90.00
_cell.angle_gamma   90.00
#
_symmetry.space_group_name_H-M   'P 1'
#
loop_
_entity.id
_entity.type
_entity.pdbx_description
1 polymer ?
#
loop_
_entity_poly.entity_id
_entity_poly.type
_entity_poly.pdbx_seq_one_letter_code
_entity_poly.pdbx_strand_id
1 'polypeptide(L)'
;MAQLSLNPDGSPTKALDDFRKRKIRERADKGQITPHFHLNEFHTKDARGSAVPVSSWPAVIRLCRDYLEPMRAKFGVCTVISGYRHRAYNSKLSGAAVNSQHIYDETPASVAADTRYPRGSPQEWVAHAKKLRTQLGNKGGIGRYDRDGFIHIDNRPSAFDWHPN
;
A
#
# COMPACT_ATOMS: atom_id res chain seq x y z
N MET A 1 -35.61 5.09 -4.97
CA MET A 1 -34.17 4.70 -4.89
C MET A 1 -33.34 5.97 -4.78
N ALA A 2 -32.41 6.05 -3.81
CA ALA A 2 -31.53 7.21 -3.70
C ALA A 2 -30.57 7.24 -4.89
N GLN A 3 -30.49 8.35 -5.57
CA GLN A 3 -29.66 8.54 -6.75
C GLN A 3 -28.18 8.55 -6.36
N LEU A 4 -27.37 7.67 -6.94
CA LEU A 4 -25.92 7.63 -6.75
C LEU A 4 -25.28 8.69 -7.64
N SER A 5 -25.17 9.90 -7.14
CA SER A 5 -24.73 11.09 -7.90
C SER A 5 -23.70 11.92 -7.13
N LEU A 6 -23.10 12.88 -7.82
CA LEU A 6 -22.30 13.91 -7.18
C LEU A 6 -23.18 15.12 -6.84
N ASN A 7 -22.78 15.88 -5.83
CA ASN A 7 -23.32 17.21 -5.54
C ASN A 7 -22.85 18.21 -6.64
N PRO A 8 -23.48 19.39 -6.73
CA PRO A 8 -23.07 20.42 -7.71
C PRO A 8 -21.60 20.86 -7.61
N ASP A 9 -20.99 20.73 -6.42
CA ASP A 9 -19.56 21.02 -6.17
C ASP A 9 -18.61 19.86 -6.52
N GLY A 10 -19.12 18.76 -7.12
CA GLY A 10 -18.35 17.58 -7.47
C GLY A 10 -18.09 16.61 -6.30
N SER A 11 -18.50 16.93 -5.07
CA SER A 11 -18.40 16.00 -3.94
C SER A 11 -19.42 14.86 -4.07
N PRO A 12 -19.14 13.64 -3.52
CA PRO A 12 -20.10 12.57 -3.53
C PRO A 12 -21.30 12.89 -2.63
N THR A 13 -22.52 12.62 -3.13
CA THR A 13 -23.69 12.61 -2.26
C THR A 13 -23.52 11.58 -1.14
N LYS A 14 -24.19 11.79 0.00
CA LYS A 14 -24.17 10.82 1.11
C LYS A 14 -24.51 9.39 0.64
N ALA A 15 -25.49 9.24 -0.26
CA ALA A 15 -25.87 7.94 -0.82
C ALA A 15 -24.74 7.29 -1.61
N LEU A 16 -23.99 8.05 -2.41
CA LEU A 16 -22.83 7.55 -3.16
C LEU A 16 -21.68 7.17 -2.22
N ASP A 17 -21.43 7.98 -1.19
CA ASP A 17 -20.39 7.70 -0.21
C ASP A 17 -20.70 6.44 0.62
N ASP A 18 -21.92 6.29 1.10
CA ASP A 18 -22.38 5.09 1.81
C ASP A 18 -22.34 3.84 0.92
N PHE A 19 -22.69 3.97 -0.38
CA PHE A 19 -22.57 2.88 -1.35
C PHE A 19 -21.10 2.48 -1.56
N ARG A 20 -20.19 3.46 -1.72
CA ARG A 20 -18.75 3.20 -1.85
C ARG A 20 -18.18 2.51 -0.62
N LYS A 21 -18.53 2.99 0.59
CA LYS A 21 -18.10 2.39 1.87
C LYS A 21 -18.60 0.95 2.00
N ARG A 22 -19.86 0.69 1.62
CA ARG A 22 -20.42 -0.67 1.62
C ARG A 22 -19.67 -1.58 0.64
N LYS A 23 -19.40 -1.11 -0.59
CA LYS A 23 -18.64 -1.90 -1.59
C LYS A 23 -17.21 -2.18 -1.16
N ILE A 24 -16.55 -1.24 -0.49
CA ILE A 24 -15.23 -1.45 0.10
C ILE A 24 -15.31 -2.56 1.17
N ARG A 25 -16.32 -2.53 2.06
CA ARG A 25 -16.52 -3.56 3.08
C ARG A 25 -16.80 -4.93 2.45
N GLU A 26 -17.73 -5.02 1.51
CA GLU A 26 -18.05 -6.28 0.81
C GLU A 26 -16.81 -6.91 0.14
N ARG A 27 -15.94 -6.09 -0.45
CA ARG A 27 -14.66 -6.56 -1.03
C ARG A 27 -13.68 -6.99 0.04
N ALA A 28 -13.57 -6.21 1.12
CA ALA A 28 -12.69 -6.52 2.24
C ALA A 28 -13.12 -7.82 2.95
N ASP A 29 -14.42 -8.05 3.12
CA ASP A 29 -14.98 -9.30 3.66
C ASP A 29 -14.61 -10.52 2.80
N LYS A 30 -14.48 -10.33 1.48
CA LYS A 30 -13.98 -11.33 0.53
C LYS A 30 -12.45 -11.32 0.40
N GLY A 31 -11.76 -10.45 1.16
CA GLY A 31 -10.32 -10.26 1.11
C GLY A 31 -9.81 -9.46 -0.09
N GLN A 32 -10.62 -9.22 -1.13
CA GLN A 32 -10.22 -8.43 -2.30
C GLN A 32 -10.41 -6.93 -2.03
N ILE A 33 -9.32 -6.16 -2.12
CA ILE A 33 -9.29 -4.73 -1.80
C ILE A 33 -9.16 -3.82 -3.02
N THR A 34 -8.55 -4.31 -4.10
CA THR A 34 -8.51 -3.67 -5.43
C THR A 34 -8.66 -4.74 -6.52
N PRO A 35 -8.69 -4.42 -7.82
CA PRO A 35 -8.86 -5.43 -8.87
C PRO A 35 -7.88 -6.59 -8.83
N HIS A 36 -6.64 -6.37 -8.36
CA HIS A 36 -5.59 -7.39 -8.38
C HIS A 36 -4.92 -7.68 -7.04
N PHE A 37 -5.38 -7.04 -5.96
CA PHE A 37 -4.79 -7.23 -4.63
C PHE A 37 -5.82 -7.72 -3.62
N HIS A 38 -5.38 -8.65 -2.76
CA HIS A 38 -6.11 -9.14 -1.62
C HIS A 38 -5.46 -8.69 -0.32
N LEU A 39 -6.25 -8.45 0.72
CA LEU A 39 -5.78 -7.97 2.01
C LEU A 39 -4.78 -8.94 2.68
N ASN A 40 -4.96 -10.24 2.48
CA ASN A 40 -4.09 -11.27 3.05
C ASN A 40 -2.65 -11.22 2.50
N GLU A 41 -2.44 -10.62 1.31
CA GLU A 41 -1.09 -10.41 0.79
C GLU A 41 -0.25 -9.49 1.69
N PHE A 42 -0.92 -8.62 2.46
CA PHE A 42 -0.31 -7.66 3.38
C PHE A 42 -0.22 -8.15 4.82
N HIS A 43 -0.69 -9.35 5.13
CA HIS A 43 -0.56 -9.94 6.47
C HIS A 43 0.92 -10.14 6.83
N THR A 44 1.20 -10.11 8.14
CA THR A 44 2.57 -10.35 8.64
C THR A 44 3.09 -11.68 8.12
N LYS A 45 4.34 -11.70 7.67
CA LYS A 45 5.01 -12.93 7.19
C LYS A 45 5.69 -13.71 8.33
N ASP A 46 5.21 -13.53 9.55
CA ASP A 46 5.60 -14.37 10.69
C ASP A 46 4.87 -15.73 10.64
N ALA A 47 5.25 -16.66 11.54
CA ALA A 47 4.66 -17.99 11.60
C ALA A 47 3.15 -17.99 11.91
N ARG A 48 2.61 -16.88 12.43
CA ARG A 48 1.20 -16.74 12.80
C ARG A 48 0.36 -16.10 11.71
N GLY A 49 0.97 -15.41 10.74
CA GLY A 49 0.26 -14.68 9.68
C GLY A 49 -0.68 -13.61 10.22
N SER A 50 -0.22 -12.83 11.20
CA SER A 50 -1.06 -11.84 11.88
C SER A 50 -1.74 -10.90 10.89
N ALA A 51 -3.07 -10.75 11.03
CA ALA A 51 -3.89 -10.00 10.10
C ALA A 51 -3.63 -8.49 10.16
N VAL A 52 -3.74 -7.82 9.02
CA VAL A 52 -3.70 -6.36 8.94
C VAL A 52 -4.79 -5.75 9.83
N PRO A 53 -4.45 -4.79 10.72
CA PRO A 53 -5.43 -4.11 11.55
C PRO A 53 -6.52 -3.42 10.71
N VAL A 54 -7.78 -3.53 11.14
CA VAL A 54 -8.93 -2.96 10.42
C VAL A 54 -8.78 -1.44 10.23
N SER A 55 -8.21 -0.75 11.22
CA SER A 55 -7.92 0.69 11.15
C SER A 55 -7.02 1.08 9.97
N SER A 56 -6.17 0.16 9.51
CA SER A 56 -5.21 0.39 8.42
C SER A 56 -5.74 0.05 7.03
N TRP A 57 -6.90 -0.64 6.92
CA TRP A 57 -7.44 -1.05 5.62
C TRP A 57 -7.60 0.11 4.61
N PRO A 58 -8.12 1.29 5.00
CA PRO A 58 -8.21 2.42 4.06
C PRO A 58 -6.85 2.86 3.51
N ALA A 59 -5.79 2.80 4.33
CA ALA A 59 -4.44 3.15 3.90
C ALA A 59 -3.85 2.08 2.96
N VAL A 60 -4.07 0.79 3.23
CA VAL A 60 -3.66 -0.31 2.33
C VAL A 60 -4.36 -0.20 0.97
N ILE A 61 -5.67 0.08 0.97
CA ILE A 61 -6.44 0.28 -0.27
C ILE A 61 -5.88 1.46 -1.07
N ARG A 62 -5.54 2.58 -0.41
CA ARG A 62 -4.91 3.72 -1.07
C ARG A 62 -3.54 3.36 -1.65
N LEU A 63 -2.69 2.67 -0.89
CA LEU A 63 -1.38 2.22 -1.36
C LEU A 63 -1.51 1.36 -2.62
N CYS A 64 -2.44 0.40 -2.61
CA CYS A 64 -2.71 -0.44 -3.77
C CYS A 64 -3.18 0.38 -4.97
N ARG A 65 -4.20 1.21 -4.80
CA ARG A 65 -4.78 2.01 -5.88
C ARG A 65 -3.79 2.99 -6.49
N ASP A 66 -3.05 3.69 -5.64
CA ASP A 66 -2.24 4.84 -6.03
C ASP A 66 -0.86 4.43 -6.55
N TYR A 67 -0.33 3.30 -6.07
CA TYR A 67 1.01 2.81 -6.44
C TYR A 67 1.00 1.41 -7.04
N LEU A 68 0.46 0.41 -6.31
CA LEU A 68 0.72 -0.97 -6.68
C LEU A 68 -0.02 -1.42 -7.94
N GLU A 69 -1.25 -0.96 -8.17
CA GLU A 69 -1.97 -1.22 -9.42
C GLU A 69 -1.29 -0.60 -10.65
N PRO A 70 -0.88 0.69 -10.66
CA PRO A 70 -0.11 1.27 -11.75
C PRO A 70 1.25 0.58 -11.97
N MET A 71 1.96 0.24 -10.88
CA MET A 71 3.21 -0.51 -10.96
C MET A 71 3.01 -1.87 -11.60
N ARG A 72 1.97 -2.60 -11.16
CA ARG A 72 1.59 -3.90 -11.71
C ARG A 72 1.23 -3.81 -13.20
N ALA A 73 0.47 -2.81 -13.60
CA ALA A 73 0.11 -2.59 -15.01
C ALA A 73 1.34 -2.45 -15.89
N LYS A 74 2.38 -1.79 -15.40
CA LYS A 74 3.62 -1.55 -16.14
C LYS A 74 4.58 -2.73 -16.11
N PHE A 75 4.82 -3.31 -14.94
CA PHE A 75 5.91 -4.25 -14.70
C PHE A 75 5.46 -5.70 -14.53
N GLY A 76 4.16 -5.98 -14.58
CA GLY A 76 3.59 -7.31 -14.43
C GLY A 76 3.16 -7.61 -13.00
N VAL A 77 2.89 -8.87 -12.72
CA VAL A 77 2.35 -9.31 -11.42
C VAL A 77 3.23 -8.82 -10.26
N CYS A 78 2.63 -8.08 -9.35
CA CYS A 78 3.29 -7.60 -8.14
C CYS A 78 3.33 -8.71 -7.09
N THR A 79 4.50 -8.99 -6.55
CA THR A 79 4.66 -9.83 -5.36
C THR A 79 4.86 -8.93 -4.14
N VAL A 80 3.95 -8.99 -3.19
CA VAL A 80 4.09 -8.33 -1.89
C VAL A 80 4.94 -9.21 -0.98
N ILE A 81 6.21 -8.83 -0.81
CA ILE A 81 7.18 -9.57 0.02
C ILE A 81 6.90 -9.34 1.50
N SER A 82 6.60 -8.09 1.85
CA SER A 82 6.29 -7.67 3.21
C SER A 82 5.24 -6.56 3.19
N GLY A 83 4.24 -6.68 4.03
CA GLY A 83 3.24 -5.66 4.31
C GLY A 83 3.27 -5.28 5.77
N TYR A 84 2.19 -5.60 6.51
CA TYR A 84 2.08 -5.38 7.94
C TYR A 84 3.14 -6.15 8.73
N ARG A 85 3.71 -5.47 9.73
CA ARG A 85 4.58 -6.05 10.75
C ARG A 85 4.13 -5.52 12.11
N HIS A 86 3.68 -6.38 13.02
CA HIS A 86 3.49 -5.93 14.40
C HIS A 86 4.87 -5.65 15.04
N ARG A 87 4.91 -4.77 16.03
CA ARG A 87 6.18 -4.28 16.62
C ARG A 87 7.12 -5.40 17.07
N ALA A 88 6.60 -6.42 17.76
CA ALA A 88 7.41 -7.53 18.23
C ALA A 88 8.03 -8.38 17.12
N TYR A 89 7.42 -8.43 15.92
CA TYR A 89 8.01 -9.07 14.75
C TYR A 89 9.05 -8.14 14.12
N ASN A 90 8.72 -6.85 13.92
CA ASN A 90 9.63 -5.88 13.36
C ASN A 90 10.96 -5.79 14.12
N SER A 91 10.93 -5.84 15.46
CA SER A 91 12.13 -5.78 16.30
C SER A 91 13.07 -6.99 16.18
N LYS A 92 12.59 -8.09 15.61
CA LYS A 92 13.41 -9.30 15.35
C LYS A 92 14.08 -9.30 13.98
N LEU A 93 13.68 -8.39 13.10
CA LEU A 93 14.22 -8.32 11.75
C LEU A 93 15.49 -7.49 11.73
N SER A 94 16.58 -8.08 11.25
CA SER A 94 17.85 -7.37 11.08
C SER A 94 17.68 -6.19 10.13
N GLY A 95 18.20 -5.02 10.51
CA GLY A 95 18.13 -3.81 9.68
C GLY A 95 16.77 -3.12 9.60
N ALA A 96 15.74 -3.65 10.29
CA ALA A 96 14.44 -3.01 10.31
C ALA A 96 14.46 -1.71 11.13
N ALA A 97 13.93 -0.62 10.56
CA ALA A 97 13.79 0.65 11.27
C ALA A 97 12.85 0.50 12.48
N VAL A 98 13.21 1.13 13.61
CA VAL A 98 12.40 1.13 14.83
C VAL A 98 11.02 1.76 14.57
N ASN A 99 10.99 2.89 13.85
CA ASN A 99 9.77 3.60 13.46
C ASN A 99 9.39 3.28 11.99
N SER A 100 9.19 2.00 11.71
CA SER A 100 8.89 1.51 10.37
C SER A 100 7.46 1.79 9.95
N GLN A 101 7.25 2.21 8.70
CA GLN A 101 5.91 2.33 8.10
C GLN A 101 5.22 0.97 7.88
N HIS A 102 5.92 -0.14 8.12
CA HIS A 102 5.32 -1.48 8.19
C HIS A 102 4.59 -1.74 9.51
N ILE A 103 4.80 -0.94 10.55
CA ILE A 103 4.11 -1.09 11.84
C ILE A 103 2.78 -0.33 11.77
N TYR A 104 1.79 -0.93 11.09
CA TYR A 104 0.50 -0.30 10.81
C TYR A 104 -0.30 0.06 12.06
N ASP A 105 -0.09 -0.64 13.18
CA ASP A 105 -0.75 -0.33 14.45
C ASP A 105 -0.43 1.08 14.95
N GLU A 106 0.76 1.58 14.64
CA GLU A 106 1.25 2.87 15.11
C GLU A 106 1.03 3.98 14.08
N THR A 107 0.91 3.62 12.82
CA THR A 107 0.69 4.56 11.71
C THR A 107 -0.46 4.10 10.82
N PRO A 108 -1.70 3.95 11.36
CA PRO A 108 -2.80 3.34 10.60
C PRO A 108 -3.20 4.13 9.34
N ALA A 109 -2.86 5.41 9.28
CA ALA A 109 -3.10 6.27 8.12
C ALA A 109 -1.99 6.19 7.05
N SER A 110 -0.85 5.57 7.38
CA SER A 110 0.32 5.46 6.51
C SER A 110 0.91 4.05 6.62
N VAL A 111 0.91 3.31 5.54
CA VAL A 111 1.30 1.91 5.47
C VAL A 111 2.33 1.70 4.36
N ALA A 112 3.09 0.61 4.46
CA ALA A 112 4.15 0.27 3.52
C ALA A 112 3.99 -1.12 2.93
N ALA A 113 4.58 -1.31 1.74
CA ALA A 113 4.80 -2.63 1.17
C ALA A 113 6.21 -2.72 0.56
N ASP A 114 6.87 -3.83 0.81
CA ASP A 114 8.06 -4.24 0.07
C ASP A 114 7.60 -5.11 -1.11
N THR A 115 7.97 -4.74 -2.34
CA THR A 115 7.41 -5.34 -3.55
C THR A 115 8.47 -5.65 -4.61
N ARG A 116 8.22 -6.69 -5.40
CA ARG A 116 8.99 -7.00 -6.62
C ARG A 116 8.09 -7.30 -7.79
N TYR A 117 8.64 -7.19 -8.98
CA TYR A 117 7.93 -7.37 -10.25
C TYR A 117 8.74 -8.25 -11.20
N PRO A 118 8.09 -8.98 -12.14
CA PRO A 118 8.78 -9.87 -13.07
C PRO A 118 9.52 -9.15 -14.21
N ARG A 119 9.19 -7.87 -14.46
CA ARG A 119 9.81 -7.05 -15.52
C ARG A 119 10.47 -5.82 -14.94
N GLY A 120 11.56 -5.37 -15.55
CA GLY A 120 12.34 -4.23 -15.11
C GLY A 120 13.28 -4.56 -13.95
N SER A 121 13.92 -3.54 -13.44
CA SER A 121 14.88 -3.56 -12.35
C SER A 121 14.41 -2.69 -11.18
N PRO A 122 14.94 -2.85 -9.95
CA PRO A 122 14.63 -1.96 -8.84
C PRO A 122 14.80 -0.48 -9.17
N GLN A 123 15.79 -0.14 -9.98
CA GLN A 123 16.02 1.24 -10.44
C GLN A 123 14.87 1.75 -11.31
N GLU A 124 14.38 0.95 -12.27
CA GLU A 124 13.26 1.31 -13.14
C GLU A 124 11.95 1.38 -12.34
N TRP A 125 11.75 0.47 -11.37
CA TRP A 125 10.58 0.50 -10.48
C TRP A 125 10.54 1.78 -9.65
N VAL A 126 11.68 2.16 -9.03
CA VAL A 126 11.80 3.41 -8.28
C VAL A 126 11.56 4.63 -9.18
N ALA A 127 12.13 4.66 -10.39
CA ALA A 127 11.91 5.76 -11.32
C ALA A 127 10.42 5.93 -11.67
N HIS A 128 9.70 4.83 -11.85
CA HIS A 128 8.27 4.87 -12.11
C HIS A 128 7.44 5.24 -10.87
N ALA A 129 7.76 4.68 -9.71
CA ALA A 129 7.11 5.03 -8.46
C ALA A 129 7.25 6.52 -8.13
N LYS A 130 8.42 7.13 -8.42
CA LYS A 130 8.62 8.59 -8.29
C LYS A 130 7.75 9.41 -9.23
N LYS A 131 7.51 8.95 -10.45
CA LYS A 131 6.56 9.61 -11.37
C LYS A 131 5.13 9.57 -10.82
N LEU A 132 4.70 8.42 -10.32
CA LEU A 132 3.40 8.29 -9.66
C LEU A 132 3.30 9.22 -8.45
N ARG A 133 4.34 9.25 -7.60
CA ARG A 133 4.41 10.12 -6.42
C ARG A 133 4.24 11.60 -6.79
N THR A 134 4.85 12.06 -7.87
CA THR A 134 4.69 13.44 -8.36
C THR A 134 3.23 13.73 -8.69
N GLN A 135 2.54 12.81 -9.35
CA GLN A 135 1.12 12.92 -9.68
C GLN A 135 0.20 12.93 -8.42
N LEU A 136 0.68 12.34 -7.33
CA LEU A 136 0.00 12.25 -6.03
C LEU A 136 0.35 13.41 -5.06
N GLY A 137 0.95 14.48 -5.55
CA GLY A 137 1.33 15.65 -4.77
C GLY A 137 2.57 15.43 -3.90
N ASN A 138 3.53 14.64 -4.37
CA ASN A 138 4.81 14.35 -3.72
C ASN A 138 4.67 13.73 -2.31
N LYS A 139 3.72 12.81 -2.13
CA LYS A 139 3.52 12.07 -0.89
C LYS A 139 3.98 10.63 -1.04
N GLY A 140 4.66 10.09 -0.04
CA GLY A 140 5.08 8.71 0.01
C GLY A 140 6.60 8.51 0.09
N GLY A 141 7.01 7.43 0.76
CA GLY A 141 8.38 6.97 0.84
C GLY A 141 8.69 5.94 -0.24
N ILE A 142 9.91 6.00 -0.79
CA ILE A 142 10.38 5.04 -1.79
C ILE A 142 11.81 4.63 -1.43
N GLY A 143 12.01 3.34 -1.16
CA GLY A 143 13.30 2.74 -0.90
C GLY A 143 13.72 1.79 -2.00
N ARG A 144 15.02 1.77 -2.37
CA ARG A 144 15.57 0.87 -3.37
C ARG A 144 16.52 -0.13 -2.72
N TYR A 145 16.30 -1.41 -2.98
CA TYR A 145 17.09 -2.52 -2.44
C TYR A 145 17.60 -3.39 -3.59
N ASP A 146 18.68 -2.94 -4.24
CA ASP A 146 19.23 -3.59 -5.44
C ASP A 146 19.73 -5.01 -5.16
N ARG A 147 20.45 -5.21 -4.04
CA ARG A 147 21.00 -6.51 -3.65
C ARG A 147 19.90 -7.55 -3.42
N ASP A 148 18.78 -7.11 -2.85
CA ASP A 148 17.67 -8.00 -2.48
C ASP A 148 16.58 -8.08 -3.56
N GLY A 149 16.69 -7.25 -4.61
CA GLY A 149 15.80 -7.26 -5.77
C GLY A 149 14.37 -6.85 -5.46
N PHE A 150 14.17 -5.83 -4.62
CA PHE A 150 12.86 -5.28 -4.30
C PHE A 150 12.89 -3.76 -4.11
N ILE A 151 11.72 -3.15 -4.03
CA ILE A 151 11.55 -1.77 -3.59
C ILE A 151 10.56 -1.69 -2.44
N HIS A 152 10.77 -0.73 -1.56
CA HIS A 152 9.81 -0.29 -0.57
C HIS A 152 8.98 0.86 -1.12
N ILE A 153 7.68 0.81 -0.92
CA ILE A 153 6.75 1.92 -1.19
C ILE A 153 5.85 2.10 0.03
N ASP A 154 5.69 3.35 0.47
CA ASP A 154 4.71 3.72 1.50
C ASP A 154 3.94 4.98 1.13
N ASN A 155 2.82 5.23 1.80
CA ASN A 155 1.96 6.37 1.56
C ASN A 155 1.99 7.42 2.68
N ARG A 156 3.18 7.63 3.29
CA ARG A 156 3.40 8.71 4.28
C ARG A 156 3.07 10.09 3.68
N PRO A 157 2.77 11.11 4.53
CA PRO A 157 2.31 12.41 4.06
C PRO A 157 3.38 13.25 3.34
N SER A 158 4.66 12.90 3.47
CA SER A 158 5.79 13.62 2.87
C SER A 158 6.65 12.69 2.00
N ALA A 159 7.32 13.25 1.00
CA ALA A 159 8.29 12.51 0.20
C ALA A 159 9.52 12.11 1.01
N PHE A 160 9.94 10.87 0.87
CA PHE A 160 11.15 10.35 1.49
C PHE A 160 11.79 9.27 0.63
N ASP A 161 13.05 9.43 0.29
CA ASP A 161 13.79 8.47 -0.55
C ASP A 161 15.01 7.96 0.19
N TRP A 162 15.32 6.65 0.01
CA TRP A 162 16.56 6.07 0.49
C TRP A 162 17.04 4.92 -0.40
N HIS A 163 18.33 4.66 -0.31
CA HIS A 163 18.99 3.58 -1.00
C HIS A 163 20.06 3.03 -0.04
N PRO A 164 19.78 1.97 0.69
CA PRO A 164 20.82 1.30 1.47
C PRO A 164 21.82 0.67 0.51
N ASN A 165 23.11 0.87 0.77
CA ASN A 165 24.22 0.32 0.01
C ASN A 165 24.39 -1.19 0.26
#